data_052209d472ac89eb27d80ac1417dae4e
#
_entry.id   052209d472ac89eb27d80ac1417dae4e
#
_cell.length_a   1.000
_cell.length_b   1.000
_cell.length_c   1.000
_cell.angle_alpha   90.00
_cell.angle_beta   90.00
_cell.angle_gamma   90.00
#
_symmetry.space_group_name_H-M   'P 1'
#
loop_
_entity.id
_entity.type
_entity.pdbx_description
1 polymer ?
#
loop_
_entity_poly.entity_id
_entity_poly.type
_entity_poly.pdbx_seq_one_letter_code
_entity_poly.pdbx_strand_id
1 'polypeptide(L)' 'MATVDARGFSCPVPLLMVQEEIKKSDPAELEVLIDAPCAVESIQRFAYHNGYTFRAEEKGDEWILRLTKK' A
#
# COMPACT_ATOMS: atom_id res chain seq x y z
N MET A 1 -8.11 9.58 6.37
CA MET A 1 -7.40 8.32 6.09
C MET A 1 -8.06 7.59 4.94
N ALA A 2 -7.28 7.15 3.97
CA ALA A 2 -7.79 6.40 2.83
C ALA A 2 -7.48 4.92 3.01
N THR A 3 -8.33 4.05 2.48
CA THR A 3 -8.13 2.61 2.56
C THR A 3 -8.25 2.01 1.16
N VAL A 4 -7.28 1.19 0.80
CA VAL A 4 -7.28 0.47 -0.47
C VAL A 4 -7.34 -1.02 -0.18
N ASP A 5 -8.37 -1.68 -0.67
CA ASP A 5 -8.50 -3.13 -0.53
C ASP A 5 -8.03 -3.78 -1.83
N ALA A 6 -6.81 -4.29 -1.80
CA ALA A 6 -6.19 -4.91 -2.96
C ALA A 6 -6.03 -6.42 -2.77
N ARG A 7 -6.80 -7.00 -1.87
CA ARG A 7 -6.78 -8.45 -1.67
C ARG A 7 -7.34 -9.16 -2.90
N GLY A 8 -6.77 -10.30 -3.23
CA GLY A 8 -7.19 -11.06 -4.40
C GLY A 8 -6.52 -10.64 -5.68
N PHE A 9 -5.67 -9.62 -5.65
CA PHE A 9 -4.92 -9.17 -6.82
C PHE A 9 -3.46 -9.53 -6.70
N SER A 10 -2.85 -9.90 -7.81
CA SER A 10 -1.43 -10.22 -7.84
C SER A 10 -0.61 -8.99 -8.23
N CYS A 11 0.68 -9.05 -7.91
CA CYS A 11 1.64 -8.03 -8.31
C CYS A 11 1.62 -7.84 -9.82
N PRO A 12 1.67 -6.62 -10.36
CA PRO A 12 1.86 -5.34 -9.66
C PRO A 12 0.56 -4.57 -9.42
N VAL A 13 -0.61 -5.23 -9.49
CA VAL A 13 -1.91 -4.54 -9.38
C VAL A 13 -2.07 -3.78 -8.07
N PRO A 14 -1.72 -4.35 -6.88
CA PRO A 14 -1.84 -3.57 -5.65
C PRO A 14 -1.07 -2.26 -5.67
N LEU A 15 0.13 -2.26 -6.26
CA LEU A 15 0.92 -1.05 -6.38
C LEU A 15 0.21 -0.01 -7.24
N LEU A 16 -0.39 -0.44 -8.34
CA LEU A 16 -1.10 0.47 -9.23
C LEU A 16 -2.33 1.05 -8.52
N MET A 17 -3.01 0.25 -7.71
CA MET A 17 -4.14 0.73 -6.94
C MET A 17 -3.73 1.80 -5.92
N VAL A 18 -2.58 1.62 -5.28
CA VAL A 18 -2.04 2.60 -4.35
C VAL A 18 -1.71 3.90 -5.06
N GLN A 19 -1.05 3.80 -6.22
CA GLN A 19 -0.71 4.98 -7.01
C GLN A 19 -1.96 5.76 -7.43
N GLU A 20 -2.98 5.04 -7.87
CA GLU A 20 -4.25 5.65 -8.27
C GLU A 20 -4.89 6.40 -7.10
N GLU A 21 -4.92 5.79 -5.94
CA GLU A 21 -5.53 6.42 -4.76
C GLU A 21 -4.79 7.68 -4.35
N ILE A 22 -3.46 7.65 -4.41
CA ILE A 22 -2.65 8.81 -4.06
C ILE A 22 -2.90 9.96 -5.03
N LYS A 23 -3.00 9.67 -6.32
CA LYS A 23 -3.29 10.70 -7.32
C LYS A 23 -4.68 11.28 -7.13
N LYS A 24 -5.62 10.42 -6.74
CA LYS A 24 -7.02 10.82 -6.64
C LYS A 24 -7.30 11.67 -5.41
N SER A 25 -6.79 11.27 -4.26
CA SER A 25 -7.15 11.91 -2.99
C SER A 25 -5.98 12.49 -2.21
N ASP A 26 -4.74 12.23 -2.62
CA ASP A 26 -3.54 12.72 -1.95
C ASP A 26 -3.64 12.59 -0.43
N PRO A 27 -3.88 11.37 0.10
CA PRO A 27 -4.13 11.19 1.52
C PRO A 27 -2.89 11.38 2.35
N ALA A 28 -3.06 11.95 3.55
CA ALA A 28 -1.96 12.05 4.50
C ALA A 28 -1.60 10.67 5.06
N GLU A 29 -2.61 9.82 5.20
CA GLU A 29 -2.43 8.45 5.66
C GLU A 29 -3.19 7.51 4.74
N LEU A 30 -2.58 6.37 4.42
CA LEU A 30 -3.16 5.39 3.53
C LEU A 30 -2.97 4.01 4.12
N GLU A 31 -4.05 3.24 4.17
CA GLU A 31 -4.02 1.85 4.60
C GLU A 31 -4.29 0.95 3.41
N VAL A 32 -3.45 -0.04 3.20
CA VAL A 32 -3.56 -0.95 2.05
C VAL A 32 -3.67 -2.37 2.55
N LEU A 33 -4.69 -3.08 2.10
CA LEU A 33 -4.91 -4.49 2.43
C LEU A 33 -4.47 -5.33 1.24
N ILE A 34 -3.54 -6.25 1.47
CA ILE A 34 -3.02 -7.12 0.42
C ILE A 34 -2.87 -8.54 0.92
N ASP A 35 -2.85 -9.49 -0.02
CA ASP A 35 -2.57 -10.90 0.29
C ASP A 35 -1.48 -11.47 -0.60
N ALA A 36 -0.74 -10.61 -1.29
CA ALA A 36 0.36 -11.02 -2.16
C ALA A 36 1.70 -10.54 -1.58
N PRO A 37 2.60 -11.46 -1.20
CA PRO A 37 3.88 -11.06 -0.60
C PRO A 37 4.72 -10.11 -1.45
N CYS A 38 4.71 -10.30 -2.76
CA CYS A 38 5.52 -9.45 -3.65
C CYS A 38 5.04 -8.00 -3.64
N ALA A 39 3.77 -7.77 -3.32
CA ALA A 39 3.24 -6.41 -3.27
C ALA A 39 3.78 -5.63 -2.07
N VAL A 40 4.12 -6.31 -0.98
CA VAL A 40 4.69 -5.65 0.20
C VAL A 40 5.95 -4.90 -0.19
N GLU A 41 6.86 -5.58 -0.86
CA GLU A 41 8.14 -5.00 -1.25
C GLU A 41 7.96 -3.88 -2.28
N SER A 42 7.09 -4.10 -3.25
CA SER A 42 6.84 -3.10 -4.30
C SER A 42 6.28 -1.81 -3.71
N ILE A 43 5.32 -1.93 -2.80
CA ILE A 43 4.70 -0.77 -2.18
C ILE A 43 5.67 -0.08 -1.22
N GLN A 44 6.50 -0.85 -0.53
CA GLN A 44 7.53 -0.28 0.34
C GLN A 44 8.48 0.61 -0.45
N ARG A 45 8.94 0.11 -1.59
CA ARG A 45 9.86 0.87 -2.46
C ARG A 45 9.19 2.13 -2.96
N PHE A 46 7.94 2.03 -3.38
CA PHE A 46 7.18 3.19 -3.83
C PHE A 46 7.04 4.24 -2.72
N ALA A 47 6.77 3.79 -1.49
CA ALA A 47 6.63 4.70 -0.36
C ALA A 47 7.90 5.49 -0.12
N TYR A 48 9.05 4.83 -0.13
CA TYR A 48 10.33 5.50 0.07
C TYR A 48 10.63 6.53 -1.02
N HIS A 49 10.29 6.20 -2.26
CA HIS A 49 10.56 7.09 -3.38
C HIS A 49 9.62 8.29 -3.44
N ASN A 50 8.51 8.23 -2.73
CA ASN A 50 7.48 9.27 -2.80
C ASN A 50 7.24 9.99 -1.48
N GLY A 51 8.17 9.87 -0.54
CA GLY A 51 8.10 10.64 0.69
C GLY A 51 7.10 10.14 1.72
N TYR A 52 6.80 8.84 1.69
CA TYR A 52 5.94 8.22 2.69
C TYR A 52 6.74 7.36 3.64
N THR A 53 6.32 7.31 4.90
CA THR A 53 6.81 6.28 5.81
C THR A 53 6.03 5.00 5.54
N PHE A 54 6.61 3.86 5.87
CA PHE A 54 6.00 2.57 5.55
C PHE A 54 5.99 1.67 6.77
N ARG A 55 4.85 1.04 7.01
CA ARG A 55 4.74 0.04 8.07
C ARG A 55 3.90 -1.11 7.54
N ALA A 56 4.36 -2.34 7.78
CA ALA A 56 3.65 -3.54 7.37
C ALA A 56 3.27 -4.34 8.59
N GLU A 57 2.04 -4.81 8.64
CA GLU A 57 1.54 -5.66 9.71
C GLU A 57 1.00 -6.93 9.09
N GLU A 58 1.53 -8.07 9.51
CA GLU A 58 1.10 -9.36 9.00
C GLU A 58 -0.08 -9.89 9.80
N LYS A 59 -1.11 -10.34 9.11
CA LYS A 59 -2.29 -10.93 9.75
C LYS A 59 -2.68 -12.21 9.01
N GLY A 60 -2.20 -13.36 9.50
CA GLY A 60 -2.45 -14.62 8.84
C GLY A 60 -1.83 -14.62 7.45
N ASP A 61 -2.66 -14.75 6.44
CA ASP A 61 -2.20 -14.77 5.05
C ASP A 61 -2.27 -13.41 4.38
N GLU A 62 -2.55 -12.37 5.15
CA GLU A 62 -2.73 -11.02 4.62
C GLU A 62 -1.80 -10.05 5.31
N TRP A 63 -1.60 -8.91 4.66
CA TRP A 63 -0.80 -7.82 5.23
C TRP A 63 -1.60 -6.54 5.19
N ILE A 64 -1.44 -5.71 6.25
CA ILE A 64 -1.98 -4.37 6.27
C ILE A 64 -0.77 -3.44 6.20
N LEU A 65 -0.71 -2.65 5.13
CA LEU A 65 0.38 -1.72 4.93
C LEU A 65 -0.11 -0.32 5.25
N ARG A 66 0.67 0.41 6.03
CA ARG A 66 0.33 1.78 6.38
C ARG A 66 1.38 2.73 5.86
N LEU A 67 0.95 3.66 5.05
CA LEU A 67 1.79 4.68 4.47
C LEU A 67 1.36 6.02 5.06
N THR A 68 2.31 6.75 5.60
CA THR A 68 2.03 8.07 6.19
C THR A 68 2.92 9.08 5.50
N LYS A 69 2.33 10.15 5.03
CA LYS A 69 3.06 11.20 4.34
C LYS A 69 3.96 11.93 5.33
N LYS A 70 5.20 12.11 4.94
CA LYS A 70 6.17 12.81 5.79
C LYS A 70 5.91 14.31 5.85
#